data_8faa34d0c388766743204534dde235eb
#
_entry.id   8faa34d0c388766743204534dde235eb
#
_cell.length_a   1.000
_cell.length_b   1.000
_cell.length_c   1.000
_cell.angle_alpha   90.00
_cell.angle_beta   90.00
_cell.angle_gamma   90.00
#
_symmetry.space_group_name_H-M   'P 1'
#
loop_
_entity.id
_entity.type
_entity.pdbx_description
1 polymer ?
#
loop_
_entity_poly.entity_id
_entity_poly.type
_entity_poly.pdbx_seq_one_letter_code
_entity_poly.pdbx_strand_id
1 'polypeptide(L)'
;MGLNNTHPGYADPRFKRLLWYLIGSTRGGFNRIKILELISSNPSNPNQIASQLKLDYKTVVHHLEVLSKNGLVITDDKELYGATYFLTPLMEKNYQLCKEIMDKIGKK
;
A
#
# COMPACT_ATOMS: atom_id res chain seq x y z
N MET A 1 -26.46 -14.82 5.24
CA MET A 1 -26.07 -14.59 5.30
C MET A 1 -25.12 -14.36 5.21
N GLY A 2 -24.84 -14.26 4.99
CA GLY A 2 -24.05 -14.01 4.80
C GLY A 2 -23.17 -14.35 5.14
N LEU A 3 -22.98 -14.57 5.31
CA LEU A 3 -22.24 -14.82 5.81
C LEU A 3 -21.14 -14.90 5.52
N ASN A 4 -20.78 -15.12 4.99
CA ASN A 4 -19.75 -15.36 4.61
C ASN A 4 -18.77 -14.51 4.59
N ASN A 5 -18.75 -13.83 4.16
CA ASN A 5 -17.89 -12.87 4.11
C ASN A 5 -17.25 -12.60 5.32
N THR A 6 -17.39 -13.29 6.23
CA THR A 6 -16.88 -12.99 7.47
C THR A 6 -15.65 -13.73 7.82
N HIS A 7 -15.01 -14.35 6.90
CA HIS A 7 -13.74 -14.99 7.18
C HIS A 7 -12.70 -13.94 7.49
N PRO A 8 -12.00 -14.05 8.58
CA PRO A 8 -10.94 -13.11 8.89
C PRO A 8 -9.91 -13.14 7.78
N GLY A 9 -9.51 -12.00 7.32
CA GLY A 9 -8.50 -11.91 6.29
C GLY A 9 -8.98 -12.20 4.90
N TYR A 10 -10.26 -12.46 4.75
CA TYR A 10 -10.79 -12.77 3.45
C TYR A 10 -11.10 -11.49 2.72
N ALA A 11 -10.55 -11.32 1.56
CA ALA A 11 -10.69 -10.08 0.84
C ALA A 11 -11.84 -10.09 -0.12
N ASP A 12 -12.45 -8.95 -0.28
CA ASP A 12 -13.39 -8.70 -1.34
C ASP A 12 -12.65 -8.95 -2.66
N PRO A 13 -13.22 -9.71 -3.58
CA PRO A 13 -12.56 -9.95 -4.87
C PRO A 13 -12.20 -8.69 -5.63
N ARG A 14 -12.98 -7.63 -5.47
CA ARG A 14 -12.68 -6.38 -6.15
C ARG A 14 -11.44 -5.74 -5.57
N PHE A 15 -11.26 -5.84 -4.27
CA PHE A 15 -10.08 -5.31 -3.62
C PHE A 15 -8.85 -6.11 -4.02
N LYS A 16 -9.00 -7.40 -4.12
CA LYS A 16 -7.91 -8.27 -4.54
C LYS A 16 -7.47 -7.91 -5.95
N ARG A 17 -8.40 -7.69 -6.85
CA ARG A 17 -8.08 -7.29 -8.22
C ARG A 17 -7.38 -5.94 -8.24
N LEU A 18 -7.84 -5.02 -7.41
CA LEU A 18 -7.23 -3.71 -7.33
C LEU A 18 -5.78 -3.81 -6.88
N LEU A 19 -5.52 -4.61 -5.86
CA LEU A 19 -4.16 -4.80 -5.39
C LEU A 19 -3.29 -5.42 -6.46
N TRP A 20 -3.81 -6.43 -7.16
CA TRP A 20 -3.06 -7.03 -8.25
C TRP A 20 -2.71 -5.99 -9.30
N TYR A 21 -3.67 -5.14 -9.62
CA TYR A 21 -3.43 -4.11 -10.62
C TYR A 21 -2.35 -3.13 -10.14
N LEU A 22 -2.49 -2.63 -8.93
CA LEU A 22 -1.57 -1.60 -8.44
C LEU A 22 -0.17 -2.12 -8.15
N ILE A 23 -0.06 -3.36 -7.77
CA ILE A 23 1.20 -3.92 -7.32
C ILE A 23 1.76 -4.93 -8.31
N GLY A 24 0.92 -5.77 -8.82
CA GLY A 24 1.39 -6.89 -9.64
C GLY A 24 1.50 -6.60 -11.10
N SER A 25 0.73 -5.65 -11.61
CA SER A 25 0.63 -5.45 -13.05
C SER A 25 1.21 -4.17 -13.57
N THR A 26 1.49 -3.20 -12.71
CA THR A 26 1.95 -1.92 -13.18
C THR A 26 3.43 -1.77 -12.91
N ARG A 27 4.03 -0.86 -13.64
CA ARG A 27 5.44 -0.62 -13.55
C ARG A 27 5.90 -0.20 -12.17
N GLY A 28 5.09 0.57 -11.48
CA GLY A 28 5.47 1.05 -10.17
C GLY A 28 5.18 0.09 -9.04
N GLY A 29 4.73 -1.13 -9.36
CA GLY A 29 4.24 -2.05 -8.34
C GLY A 29 5.26 -2.42 -7.29
N PHE A 30 6.48 -2.67 -7.71
CA PHE A 30 7.51 -3.08 -6.79
C PHE A 30 7.79 -2.00 -5.74
N ASN A 31 7.87 -0.75 -6.18
CA ASN A 31 8.10 0.34 -5.25
C ASN A 31 6.89 0.57 -4.35
N ARG A 32 5.69 0.35 -4.86
CA ARG A 32 4.50 0.48 -4.03
C ARG A 32 4.47 -0.55 -2.93
N ILE A 33 4.90 -1.78 -3.22
CA ILE A 33 5.01 -2.80 -2.18
C ILE A 33 5.98 -2.35 -1.09
N LYS A 34 7.12 -1.82 -1.49
CA LYS A 34 8.11 -1.39 -0.52
C LYS A 34 7.59 -0.27 0.36
N ILE A 35 6.85 0.64 -0.24
CA ILE A 35 6.27 1.72 0.52
C ILE A 35 5.25 1.19 1.52
N LEU A 36 4.39 0.28 1.08
CA LEU A 36 3.40 -0.29 1.96
C LEU A 36 4.04 -1.08 3.11
N GLU A 37 5.10 -1.80 2.80
CA GLU A 37 5.82 -2.53 3.83
C GLU A 37 6.41 -1.60 4.87
N LEU A 38 7.04 -0.54 4.41
CA LEU A 38 7.65 0.40 5.33
C LEU A 38 6.59 1.03 6.23
N ILE A 39 5.51 1.50 5.62
CA ILE A 39 4.46 2.15 6.39
C ILE A 39 3.80 1.20 7.36
N SER A 40 3.68 -0.07 7.00
CA SER A 40 3.03 -1.03 7.88
C SER A 40 3.78 -1.21 9.18
N SER A 41 5.09 -1.12 9.16
CA SER A 41 5.86 -1.28 10.36
C SER A 41 6.23 0.06 10.99
N ASN A 42 6.22 1.12 10.20
CA ASN A 42 6.66 2.41 10.70
C ASN A 42 6.04 3.54 9.89
N PRO A 43 4.88 4.03 10.29
CA PRO A 43 4.25 5.14 9.58
C PRO A 43 5.26 6.26 9.39
N SER A 44 5.29 6.83 8.20
CA SER A 44 6.35 7.74 7.82
C SER A 44 5.83 8.84 6.92
N ASN A 45 6.60 9.90 6.83
CA ASN A 45 6.28 10.99 5.91
C ASN A 45 7.03 10.75 4.59
N PRO A 46 6.71 11.50 3.54
CA PRO A 46 7.32 11.27 2.22
C PRO A 46 8.85 11.39 2.22
N ASN A 47 9.39 12.30 3.00
CA ASN A 47 10.83 12.45 3.05
C ASN A 47 11.50 11.24 3.69
N GLN A 48 10.88 10.74 4.75
CA GLN A 48 11.40 9.56 5.42
C GLN A 48 11.33 8.34 4.51
N ILE A 49 10.23 8.21 3.79
CA ILE A 49 10.08 7.11 2.86
C ILE A 49 11.14 7.17 1.77
N ALA A 50 11.30 8.35 1.18
CA ALA A 50 12.27 8.53 0.12
C ALA A 50 13.68 8.18 0.60
N SER A 51 14.02 8.64 1.79
CA SER A 51 15.33 8.41 2.36
C SER A 51 15.56 6.94 2.66
N GLN A 52 14.60 6.31 3.30
CA GLN A 52 14.72 4.91 3.69
C GLN A 52 14.78 3.97 2.51
N LEU A 53 13.98 4.24 1.50
CA LEU A 53 13.90 3.35 0.35
C LEU A 53 14.82 3.77 -0.77
N LYS A 54 15.51 4.89 -0.59
CA LYS A 54 16.42 5.43 -1.60
C LYS A 54 15.71 5.68 -2.91
N LEU A 55 14.56 6.30 -2.78
CA LEU A 55 13.76 6.69 -3.93
C LEU A 55 13.70 8.19 -4.04
N ASP A 56 13.45 8.66 -5.24
CA ASP A 56 13.25 10.06 -5.48
C ASP A 56 11.99 10.55 -4.78
N TYR A 57 12.06 11.76 -4.21
CA TYR A 57 10.93 12.31 -3.47
C TYR A 57 9.67 12.40 -4.33
N LYS A 58 9.82 12.88 -5.55
CA LYS A 58 8.67 13.01 -6.43
C LYS A 58 8.05 11.66 -6.76
N THR A 59 8.87 10.66 -6.90
CA THR A 59 8.40 9.31 -7.14
C THR A 59 7.58 8.81 -5.95
N VAL A 60 8.07 9.05 -4.74
CA VAL A 60 7.36 8.66 -3.55
C VAL A 60 6.02 9.36 -3.46
N VAL A 61 6.01 10.67 -3.70
CA VAL A 61 4.79 11.44 -3.64
C VAL A 61 3.77 10.91 -4.65
N HIS A 62 4.23 10.61 -5.86
CA HIS A 62 3.33 10.06 -6.87
C HIS A 62 2.71 8.74 -6.42
N HIS A 63 3.54 7.84 -5.87
CA HIS A 63 3.01 6.57 -5.40
C HIS A 63 2.04 6.74 -4.24
N LEU A 64 2.35 7.66 -3.33
CA LEU A 64 1.45 7.91 -2.22
C LEU A 64 0.11 8.45 -2.69
N GLU A 65 0.13 9.28 -3.73
CA GLU A 65 -1.10 9.78 -4.29
C GLU A 65 -1.95 8.65 -4.88
N VAL A 66 -1.31 7.76 -5.61
CA VAL A 66 -2.02 6.63 -6.19
C VAL A 66 -2.58 5.73 -5.09
N LEU A 67 -1.77 5.43 -4.09
CA LEU A 67 -2.21 4.57 -3.00
C LEU A 67 -3.33 5.21 -2.19
N SER A 68 -3.23 6.50 -1.98
CA SER A 68 -4.22 7.26 -1.22
C SER A 68 -5.55 7.30 -1.94
N LYS A 69 -5.50 7.60 -3.23
CA LYS A 69 -6.70 7.65 -4.05
C LYS A 69 -7.43 6.32 -4.08
N ASN A 70 -6.72 5.24 -3.93
CA ASN A 70 -7.30 3.92 -3.97
C ASN A 70 -7.58 3.33 -2.59
N GLY A 71 -7.47 4.15 -1.55
CA GLY A 71 -7.86 3.73 -0.22
C GLY A 71 -6.89 2.81 0.50
N LEU A 72 -5.63 2.82 0.09
CA LEU A 72 -4.65 1.95 0.73
C LEU A 72 -3.85 2.64 1.82
N VAL A 73 -3.63 3.94 1.68
CA VAL A 73 -2.95 4.70 2.71
C VAL A 73 -3.75 5.97 3.01
N ILE A 74 -3.48 6.55 4.17
CA ILE A 74 -4.16 7.76 4.57
C ILE A 74 -3.18 8.61 5.38
N THR A 75 -3.36 9.90 5.35
CA THR A 75 -2.51 10.79 6.14
C THR A 75 -3.37 11.61 7.08
N ASP A 76 -2.78 11.98 8.21
CA ASP A 76 -3.49 12.76 9.20
C ASP A 76 -3.61 14.23 8.79
N ASP A 77 -2.75 14.69 7.90
CA ASP A 77 -2.83 16.07 7.46
C ASP A 77 -2.35 16.19 6.03
N LYS A 78 -3.26 16.10 5.08
CA LYS A 78 -2.89 16.09 3.69
C LYS A 78 -2.35 17.38 3.18
N GLU A 79 -2.45 18.43 3.94
CA GLU A 79 -2.02 19.71 3.45
C GLU A 79 -0.64 20.07 3.83
N LEU A 80 0.02 19.33 4.70
CA LEU A 80 1.34 19.68 5.15
C LEU A 80 2.40 18.78 4.61
N TYR A 81 3.52 19.34 4.26
CA TYR A 81 4.70 18.60 3.97
C TYR A 81 5.03 17.84 5.20
N GLY A 82 5.49 16.68 5.09
CA GLY A 82 5.90 15.92 6.24
C GLY A 82 4.76 15.26 6.99
N ALA A 83 3.55 15.33 6.46
CA ALA A 83 2.45 14.61 7.07
C ALA A 83 2.73 13.11 7.04
N THR A 84 2.42 12.43 8.13
CA THR A 84 2.69 11.01 8.26
C THR A 84 1.61 10.20 7.56
N TYR A 85 2.04 9.17 6.86
CA TYR A 85 1.11 8.28 6.19
C TYR A 85 0.99 6.95 6.92
N PHE A 86 -0.21 6.41 6.92
CA PHE A 86 -0.55 5.16 7.61
C PHE A 86 -1.28 4.27 6.64
N LEU A 87 -1.25 2.97 6.88
CA LEU A 87 -2.14 2.09 6.14
C LEU A 87 -3.56 2.35 6.59
N THR A 88 -4.51 2.27 5.66
CA THR A 88 -5.91 2.35 6.05
C THR A 88 -6.30 1.07 6.76
N PRO A 89 -7.38 1.09 7.55
CA PRO A 89 -7.85 -0.16 8.17
C PRO A 89 -8.12 -1.25 7.14
N LEU A 90 -8.61 -0.86 5.97
CA LEU A 90 -8.85 -1.81 4.90
C LEU A 90 -7.55 -2.48 4.47
N MET A 91 -6.50 -1.70 4.30
CA MET A 91 -5.23 -2.25 3.88
C MET A 91 -4.60 -3.10 4.98
N GLU A 92 -4.71 -2.67 6.22
CA GLU A 92 -4.18 -3.44 7.34
C GLU A 92 -4.81 -4.82 7.40
N LYS A 93 -6.11 -4.86 7.23
CA LYS A 93 -6.86 -6.09 7.27
C LYS A 93 -6.45 -7.05 6.17
N ASN A 94 -6.05 -6.50 5.04
CA ASN A 94 -5.73 -7.30 3.87
C ASN A 94 -4.26 -7.32 3.52
N TYR A 95 -3.42 -6.97 4.48
CA TYR A 95 -1.99 -6.88 4.22
C TYR A 95 -1.39 -8.21 3.77
N GLN A 96 -1.97 -9.31 4.21
CA GLN A 96 -1.49 -10.62 3.81
C GLN A 96 -1.56 -10.82 2.29
N LEU A 97 -2.54 -10.19 1.66
CA LEU A 97 -2.65 -10.26 0.20
C LEU A 97 -1.45 -9.62 -0.48
N CYS A 98 -0.97 -8.53 0.07
CA CYS A 98 0.23 -7.89 -0.46
C CYS A 98 1.39 -8.84 -0.42
N LYS A 99 1.53 -9.57 0.67
CA LYS A 99 2.61 -10.51 0.80
C LYS A 99 2.49 -11.63 -0.20
N GLU A 100 1.28 -12.08 -0.44
CA GLU A 100 1.05 -13.14 -1.42
C GLU A 100 1.41 -12.69 -2.83
N ILE A 101 1.02 -11.48 -3.16
CA ILE A 101 1.33 -10.93 -4.47
C ILE A 101 2.84 -10.77 -4.63
N MET A 102 3.48 -10.27 -3.58
CA MET A 102 4.90 -10.07 -3.59
C MET A 102 5.63 -11.39 -3.81
N ASP A 103 5.18 -12.44 -3.15
CA ASP A 103 5.76 -13.75 -3.33
C ASP A 103 5.67 -14.19 -4.78
N LYS A 104 4.54 -13.95 -5.41
CA LYS A 104 4.35 -14.39 -6.78
C LYS A 104 5.21 -13.63 -7.78
N ILE A 105 5.31 -12.33 -7.61
CA ILE A 105 6.09 -11.57 -8.57
C ILE A 105 7.56 -11.54 -8.20
N GLY A 106 7.89 -11.73 -6.96
CA GLY A 106 9.26 -11.68 -6.51
C GLY A 106 10.01 -12.96 -6.65
N LYS A 107 9.34 -13.98 -7.05
CA LYS A 107 9.96 -15.22 -7.20
C LYS A 107 10.66 -15.41 -8.46
N LYS A 108 10.89 -14.51 -9.18
CA LYS A 108 11.48 -14.65 -10.43
C LYS A 108 12.83 -14.96 -10.41
#